data_411e53846dcb00f4433a7a50789deeb5
#
_entry.id   411e53846dcb00f4433a7a50789deeb5
#
_cell.length_a   1.000
_cell.length_b   1.000
_cell.length_c   1.000
_cell.angle_alpha   90.00
_cell.angle_beta   90.00
_cell.angle_gamma   90.00
#
_symmetry.space_group_name_H-M   'P 1'
#
loop_
_entity.id
_entity.type
_entity.pdbx_description
1 polymer ?
#
loop_
_entity_poly.entity_id
_entity_poly.type
_entity_poly.pdbx_seq_one_letter_code
_entity_poly.pdbx_strand_id
1 'polypeptide(L)' 'MPNSVLGILGGGQLGSLLATSAKKLNIKTFVFSDDKNAPAKNFCDEFILGDYKDEKKIKYFSDCVD' A
#
# COMPACT_ATOMS: atom_id res chain seq x y z
N MET A 1 15.38 8.64 -6.37
CA MET A 1 14.46 8.51 -7.50
C MET A 1 13.11 9.09 -7.13
N PRO A 2 12.73 10.15 -7.79
CA PRO A 2 11.54 10.88 -7.37
C PRO A 2 10.21 10.18 -7.61
N ASN A 3 10.16 9.19 -8.47
CA ASN A 3 8.90 8.58 -8.86
C ASN A 3 8.73 7.12 -8.44
N SER A 4 9.50 6.72 -7.44
CA SER A 4 9.35 5.36 -6.93
C SER A 4 8.03 5.19 -6.19
N VAL A 5 7.40 4.04 -6.39
CA VAL A 5 6.15 3.69 -5.73
C VAL A 5 6.35 2.38 -5.00
N LEU A 6 6.19 2.42 -3.68
CA LEU A 6 6.33 1.25 -2.83
C LEU A 6 4.98 0.58 -2.63
N GLY A 7 4.90 -0.69 -2.96
CA GLY A 7 3.70 -1.47 -2.71
C GLY A 7 3.81 -2.24 -1.41
N ILE A 8 2.75 -2.19 -0.61
CA ILE A 8 2.70 -2.87 0.67
C ILE A 8 1.49 -3.80 0.67
N LEU A 9 1.73 -5.09 0.83
CA LEU A 9 0.65 -6.06 1.02
C LEU A 9 0.38 -6.21 2.51
N GLY A 10 -0.81 -5.84 2.91
CA GLY A 10 -1.19 -5.86 4.32
C GLY A 10 -1.17 -4.48 4.93
N GLY A 11 -2.21 -4.15 5.67
CA GLY A 11 -2.40 -2.81 6.21
C GLY A 11 -2.29 -2.72 7.73
N GLY A 12 -1.63 -3.68 8.38
CA GLY A 12 -1.49 -3.67 9.83
C GLY A 12 -0.48 -2.64 10.32
N GLN A 13 -0.06 -2.79 11.57
CA GLN A 13 0.86 -1.84 12.18
C GLN A 13 2.18 -1.73 11.43
N LEU A 14 2.72 -2.84 10.98
CA LEU A 14 3.96 -2.81 10.22
C LEU A 14 3.77 -2.05 8.92
N GLY A 15 2.65 -2.26 8.25
CA GLY A 15 2.33 -1.54 7.02
C GLY A 15 2.24 -0.05 7.25
N SER A 16 1.63 0.37 8.36
CA SER A 16 1.52 1.80 8.67
C SER A 16 2.87 2.42 8.98
N LEU A 17 3.75 1.68 9.66
CA LEU A 17 5.11 2.16 9.92
C LEU A 17 5.90 2.32 8.63
N LEU A 18 5.78 1.36 7.71
CA LEU A 18 6.46 1.43 6.43
C LEU A 18 5.95 2.59 5.59
N ALA A 19 4.63 2.79 5.58
CA ALA A 19 4.05 3.91 4.83
C ALA A 19 4.51 5.25 5.39
N THR A 20 4.57 5.37 6.72
CA THR A 20 5.02 6.59 7.37
C THR A 20 6.50 6.87 7.03
N SER A 21 7.33 5.84 7.09
CA SER A 21 8.74 5.98 6.75
C SER A 21 8.95 6.37 5.29
N ALA A 22 8.18 5.75 4.39
CA ALA A 22 8.27 6.07 2.97
C ALA A 22 7.88 7.52 2.71
N LYS A 23 6.88 8.01 3.42
CA LYS A 23 6.46 9.41 3.27
C LYS A 23 7.56 10.37 3.64
N LYS A 24 8.32 10.06 4.67
CA LYS A 24 9.46 10.89 5.07
C LYS A 24 10.54 10.92 3.99
N LEU A 25 10.62 9.87 3.19
CA LEU A 25 11.58 9.78 2.10
C LEU A 25 11.01 10.24 0.75
N ASN A 26 9.80 10.79 0.76
CA ASN A 26 9.09 11.24 -0.44
C ASN A 26 8.83 10.09 -1.42
N ILE A 27 8.59 8.90 -0.90
CA ILE A 27 8.24 7.73 -1.70
C ILE A 27 6.72 7.55 -1.61
N LYS A 28 6.06 7.44 -2.75
CA LYS A 28 4.63 7.14 -2.77
C LYS A 28 4.38 5.70 -2.32
N THR A 29 3.30 5.49 -1.59
CA THR A 29 2.95 4.16 -1.12
C THR A 29 1.55 3.77 -1.57
N PHE A 30 1.44 2.53 -2.04
CA PHE A 30 0.17 1.89 -2.33
C PHE A 30 0.04 0.72 -1.39
N VAL A 31 -1.05 0.66 -0.64
CA VAL A 31 -1.28 -0.43 0.31
C VAL A 31 -2.47 -1.26 -0.17
N PHE A 32 -2.32 -2.55 -0.19
CA PHE A 32 -3.40 -3.49 -0.49
C PHE A 32 -3.73 -4.26 0.77
N SER A 33 -4.99 -4.24 1.17
CA SER A 33 -5.44 -4.94 2.36
C SER A 33 -6.87 -5.43 2.19
N ASP A 34 -7.21 -6.49 2.91
CA ASP A 34 -8.58 -6.98 2.96
C ASP A 34 -9.38 -6.37 4.13
N ASP A 35 -8.77 -5.49 4.89
CA ASP A 35 -9.39 -4.85 6.05
C ASP A 35 -9.65 -3.38 5.75
N LYS A 36 -10.92 -3.01 5.64
CA LYS A 36 -11.29 -1.61 5.37
C LYS A 36 -10.89 -0.65 6.47
N ASN A 37 -10.60 -1.17 7.65
CA ASN A 37 -10.18 -0.36 8.79
C ASN A 37 -8.68 -0.50 9.09
N ALA A 38 -7.91 -0.94 8.10
CA ALA A 38 -6.49 -1.15 8.28
C ALA A 38 -5.78 0.14 8.71
N PRO A 39 -4.89 0.06 9.71
CA PRO A 39 -4.17 1.25 10.18
C PRO A 39 -3.41 1.98 9.08
N ALA A 40 -2.82 1.24 8.14
CA ALA A 40 -2.03 1.84 7.06
C ALA A 40 -2.85 2.73 6.14
N LYS A 41 -4.17 2.59 6.14
CA LYS A 41 -5.06 3.38 5.30
C LYS A 41 -4.86 4.89 5.50
N ASN A 42 -4.54 5.29 6.71
CA ASN A 42 -4.39 6.69 7.05
C ASN A 42 -3.00 7.25 6.76
N PHE A 43 -2.07 6.40 6.34
CA PHE A 43 -0.68 6.80 6.15
C PHE A 43 -0.16 6.56 4.75
N CYS A 44 -0.93 5.94 3.89
CA CYS A 44 -0.49 5.67 2.51
C CYS A 44 -1.09 6.70 1.55
N ASP A 45 -0.53 6.77 0.36
CA ASP A 45 -1.03 7.67 -0.68
C ASP A 45 -2.26 7.07 -1.36
N GLU A 46 -2.27 5.76 -1.57
CA GLU A 46 -3.40 5.05 -2.14
C GLU A 46 -3.65 3.78 -1.35
N PHE A 47 -4.91 3.49 -1.10
CA PHE A 47 -5.31 2.29 -0.39
C PHE A 47 -6.27 1.48 -1.27
N ILE A 48 -5.93 0.22 -1.49
CA ILE A 48 -6.75 -0.68 -2.30
C ILE A 48 -7.32 -1.74 -1.39
N LEU A 49 -8.64 -1.76 -1.28
CA LEU A 49 -9.35 -2.76 -0.48
C LEU A 49 -9.74 -3.92 -1.37
N GLY A 50 -9.35 -5.12 -0.99
CA GLY A 50 -9.73 -6.30 -1.73
C GLY A 50 -9.30 -7.57 -1.05
N ASP A 51 -9.81 -8.69 -1.55
CA ASP A 51 -9.43 -10.01 -1.07
C ASP A 51 -8.09 -10.40 -1.70
N TYR A 52 -7.19 -10.94 -0.89
CA TYR A 52 -5.89 -11.40 -1.41
C TYR A 52 -6.04 -12.52 -2.43
N LYS A 53 -7.21 -13.13 -2.50
CA LYS A 53 -7.51 -14.13 -3.53
C LYS A 53 -8.03 -13.53 -4.83
N ASP A 54 -8.27 -12.24 -4.85
CA ASP A 54 -8.75 -11.56 -6.05
C ASP A 54 -7.57 -11.25 -6.97
N GLU A 55 -7.33 -12.14 -7.91
CA GLU A 55 -6.18 -12.04 -8.80
C GLU A 55 -6.19 -10.77 -9.65
N LYS A 56 -7.37 -10.31 -10.02
CA LYS A 56 -7.47 -9.09 -10.84
C LYS A 56 -7.02 -7.86 -10.07
N LYS A 57 -7.43 -7.76 -8.81
CA LYS A 57 -7.03 -6.64 -7.98
C LYS A 57 -5.56 -6.71 -7.61
N ILE A 58 -5.06 -7.90 -7.34
CA ILE A 58 -3.64 -8.09 -7.05
C ILE A 58 -2.80 -7.69 -8.26
N LYS A 59 -3.24 -8.08 -9.46
CA LYS A 59 -2.53 -7.71 -10.67
C LYS A 59 -2.54 -6.19 -10.86
N TYR A 60 -3.70 -5.57 -10.66
CA TYR A 60 -3.78 -4.12 -10.73
C TYR A 60 -2.83 -3.45 -9.75
N PHE A 61 -2.81 -3.94 -8.52
CA PHE A 61 -1.92 -3.41 -7.49
C PHE A 61 -0.45 -3.56 -7.91
N SER A 62 -0.07 -4.73 -8.40
CA SER A 62 1.31 -4.97 -8.78
C SER A 62 1.75 -4.11 -9.96
N ASP A 63 0.81 -3.75 -10.84
CA ASP A 63 1.11 -2.89 -11.98
C ASP A 63 1.27 -1.42 -11.57
N CYS A 64 0.74 -1.04 -10.41
CA CYS A 64 0.80 0.34 -9.92
C CYS A 64 2.08 0.65 -9.14
N VAL A 65 2.84 -0.37 -8.78
CA VAL A 65 4.00 -0.20 -7.90
C VAL A 65 5.28 -0.68 -8.58
N ASP A 66 6.39 -0.24 -8.04
CA ASP A 66 7.70 -0.68 -8.49
C ASP A 66 8.14 -1.93 -7.71
#